data_5b926d362bce2824abbe9413a6efe283
#
_entry.id   5b926d362bce2824abbe9413a6efe283
#
_cell.length_a   1.000
_cell.length_b   1.000
_cell.length_c   1.000
_cell.angle_alpha   90.00
_cell.angle_beta   90.00
_cell.angle_gamma   90.00
#
_symmetry.space_group_name_H-M   'P 1'
#
loop_
_entity.id
_entity.type
_entity.pdbx_description
1 polymer ?
#
loop_
_entity_poly.entity_id
_entity_poly.type
_entity_poly.pdbx_seq_one_letter_code
_entity_poly.pdbx_strand_id
1 'polypeptide(L)'
;MKTLQTLTVAFLITLSMSAFAAGEPNNKRFIMSYAVETYIDAMTNGDIKELPALLDADVKFSSTLSDKVVTFSKPAIVRSLKDIENVKQNCVSSYKILEQNQVQALIKVSMKYKDFTKVNYITMENTSDGWKITNVSSSYN
;
A
#
# COMPACT_ATOMS: atom_id res chain seq x y z
N MET A 1 -37.29 60.83 -4.59
CA MET A 1 -35.87 60.84 -4.92
C MET A 1 -35.01 60.16 -3.85
N LYS A 2 -35.39 59.06 -3.36
CA LYS A 2 -34.59 58.31 -2.34
C LYS A 2 -34.88 56.83 -2.48
N THR A 3 -34.58 56.26 -3.62
CA THR A 3 -34.76 54.82 -3.85
C THR A 3 -33.84 54.30 -4.96
N LEU A 4 -32.53 54.57 -4.83
CA LEU A 4 -31.60 54.01 -5.80
C LEU A 4 -30.22 53.70 -5.20
N GLN A 5 -30.19 53.16 -3.97
CA GLN A 5 -28.91 52.81 -3.31
C GLN A 5 -28.91 51.51 -2.54
N THR A 6 -29.71 50.54 -2.93
CA THR A 6 -29.71 49.23 -2.22
C THR A 6 -29.79 48.07 -3.18
N LEU A 7 -28.95 48.05 -4.20
CA LEU A 7 -28.94 46.91 -5.13
C LEU A 7 -27.53 46.59 -5.67
N THR A 8 -26.50 46.70 -4.85
CA THR A 8 -25.13 46.42 -5.31
C THR A 8 -24.27 45.66 -4.28
N VAL A 9 -24.84 44.89 -3.38
CA VAL A 9 -24.06 44.10 -2.40
C VAL A 9 -24.40 42.61 -2.41
N ALA A 10 -25.13 42.11 -3.36
CA ALA A 10 -25.54 40.69 -3.38
C ALA A 10 -24.90 39.83 -4.49
N PHE A 11 -23.74 40.22 -5.04
CA PHE A 11 -23.15 39.47 -6.16
C PHE A 11 -21.67 39.10 -6.02
N LEU A 12 -21.17 38.96 -4.81
CA LEU A 12 -19.72 38.65 -4.58
C LEU A 12 -19.43 37.44 -3.68
N ILE A 13 -20.37 36.51 -3.56
CA ILE A 13 -20.14 35.31 -2.72
C ILE A 13 -20.41 33.99 -3.47
N THR A 14 -20.10 33.88 -4.73
CA THR A 14 -20.26 32.60 -5.46
C THR A 14 -19.05 32.20 -6.28
N LEU A 15 -17.86 32.62 -5.93
CA LEU A 15 -16.64 32.30 -6.70
C LEU A 15 -15.50 31.70 -5.89
N SER A 16 -15.78 30.99 -4.81
CA SER A 16 -14.72 30.37 -4.02
C SER A 16 -14.92 28.91 -3.66
N MET A 17 -15.67 28.14 -4.44
CA MET A 17 -15.86 26.71 -4.19
C MET A 17 -15.46 25.79 -5.35
N SER A 18 -14.58 26.20 -6.22
CA SER A 18 -14.10 25.32 -7.31
C SER A 18 -12.59 25.06 -7.31
N ALA A 19 -11.91 25.30 -6.19
CA ALA A 19 -10.46 25.08 -6.11
C ALA A 19 -10.05 23.84 -5.31
N PHE A 20 -10.97 22.98 -4.88
CA PHE A 20 -10.65 21.77 -4.11
C PHE A 20 -10.89 20.45 -4.83
N ALA A 21 -11.14 20.46 -6.10
CA ALA A 21 -11.30 19.24 -6.91
C ALA A 21 -10.10 18.95 -7.82
N ALA A 22 -8.98 19.63 -7.62
CA ALA A 22 -7.76 19.38 -8.37
C ALA A 22 -6.82 18.50 -7.53
N GLY A 23 -7.00 17.21 -7.65
CA GLY A 23 -5.91 16.25 -7.58
C GLY A 23 -5.27 16.01 -6.21
N GLU A 24 -5.65 14.92 -5.60
CA GLU A 24 -4.73 14.21 -4.73
C GLU A 24 -4.50 12.77 -5.25
N PRO A 25 -3.83 12.59 -6.41
CA PRO A 25 -3.38 11.24 -6.80
C PRO A 25 -2.20 10.76 -5.97
N ASN A 26 -1.55 11.62 -5.18
CA ASN A 26 -0.23 11.34 -4.63
C ASN A 26 -0.19 11.14 -3.10
N ASN A 27 -1.28 11.33 -2.38
CA ASN A 27 -1.27 11.21 -0.92
C ASN A 27 -1.46 9.76 -0.41
N LYS A 28 -1.89 8.85 -1.25
CA LYS A 28 -2.09 7.43 -0.86
C LYS A 28 -0.79 6.77 -0.37
N ARG A 29 0.35 7.16 -0.92
CA ARG A 29 1.67 6.64 -0.50
C ARG A 29 2.03 6.95 0.95
N PHE A 30 1.42 7.97 1.55
CA PHE A 30 1.60 8.32 2.96
C PHE A 30 0.62 7.61 3.90
N ILE A 31 -0.27 6.80 3.35
CA ILE A 31 -1.22 5.99 4.10
C ILE A 31 -0.67 4.57 4.21
N MET A 32 -0.33 4.14 5.41
CA MET A 32 0.26 2.81 5.63
C MET A 32 -0.68 1.68 5.21
N SER A 33 -1.97 1.77 5.54
CA SER A 33 -2.95 0.76 5.15
C SER A 33 -3.05 0.57 3.64
N TYR A 34 -2.93 1.66 2.86
CA TYR A 34 -2.88 1.57 1.40
C TYR A 34 -1.71 0.71 0.91
N ALA A 35 -0.52 0.88 1.50
CA ALA A 35 0.63 0.08 1.13
C ALA A 35 0.45 -1.41 1.48
N VAL A 36 -0.15 -1.70 2.64
CA VAL A 36 -0.48 -3.07 3.06
C VAL A 36 -1.52 -3.71 2.14
N GLU A 37 -2.58 -2.99 1.84
CA GLU A 37 -3.66 -3.45 0.93
C GLU A 37 -3.14 -3.69 -0.47
N THR A 38 -2.31 -2.78 -1.00
CA THR A 38 -1.64 -2.96 -2.30
C THR A 38 -0.76 -4.21 -2.33
N TYR A 39 -0.03 -4.48 -1.24
CA TYR A 39 0.74 -5.71 -1.12
C TYR A 39 -0.16 -6.95 -1.14
N ILE A 40 -1.24 -6.94 -0.37
CA ILE A 40 -2.20 -8.06 -0.31
C ILE A 40 -2.82 -8.28 -1.69
N ASP A 41 -3.28 -7.22 -2.36
CA ASP A 41 -3.87 -7.32 -3.70
C ASP A 41 -2.89 -7.89 -4.73
N ALA A 42 -1.64 -7.47 -4.69
CA ALA A 42 -0.62 -8.03 -5.57
C ALA A 42 -0.42 -9.54 -5.34
N MET A 43 -0.39 -9.97 -4.07
CA MET A 43 -0.14 -11.36 -3.71
C MET A 43 -1.35 -12.28 -3.85
N THR A 44 -2.57 -11.75 -3.74
CA THR A 44 -3.80 -12.56 -3.75
C THR A 44 -4.61 -12.44 -5.03
N ASN A 45 -4.62 -11.28 -5.65
CA ASN A 45 -5.38 -11.00 -6.86
C ASN A 45 -4.51 -10.81 -8.11
N GLY A 46 -3.18 -10.73 -7.94
CA GLY A 46 -2.24 -10.49 -9.04
C GLY A 46 -2.29 -9.06 -9.58
N ASP A 47 -2.81 -8.10 -8.81
CA ASP A 47 -2.72 -6.67 -9.17
C ASP A 47 -1.36 -6.11 -8.76
N ILE A 48 -0.38 -6.34 -9.62
CA ILE A 48 1.03 -6.07 -9.33
C ILE A 48 1.49 -4.65 -9.69
N LYS A 49 0.64 -3.82 -10.28
CA LYS A 49 1.04 -2.54 -10.92
C LYS A 49 1.67 -1.55 -9.95
N GLU A 50 1.07 -1.39 -8.79
CA GLU A 50 1.47 -0.40 -7.80
C GLU A 50 2.57 -0.90 -6.84
N LEU A 51 2.68 -2.23 -6.67
CA LEU A 51 3.59 -2.81 -5.68
C LEU A 51 5.06 -2.44 -5.87
N PRO A 52 5.65 -2.46 -7.09
CA PRO A 52 7.06 -2.11 -7.26
C PRO A 52 7.44 -0.72 -6.75
N ALA A 53 6.52 0.24 -6.83
CA ALA A 53 6.73 1.60 -6.32
C ALA A 53 6.72 1.67 -4.78
N LEU A 54 6.07 0.73 -4.11
CA LEU A 54 6.02 0.63 -2.65
C LEU A 54 7.20 -0.16 -2.07
N LEU A 55 7.92 -0.90 -2.88
CA LEU A 55 9.11 -1.64 -2.46
C LEU A 55 10.30 -0.68 -2.38
N ASP A 56 11.00 -0.69 -1.24
CA ASP A 56 12.29 -0.01 -1.11
C ASP A 56 13.31 -0.56 -2.13
N ALA A 57 14.31 0.24 -2.48
CA ALA A 57 15.35 -0.18 -3.43
C ALA A 57 16.13 -1.41 -2.93
N ASP A 58 16.37 -1.47 -1.62
CA ASP A 58 17.13 -2.51 -0.95
C ASP A 58 16.23 -3.55 -0.24
N VAL A 59 14.93 -3.59 -0.58
CA VAL A 59 13.98 -4.53 0.01
C VAL A 59 14.46 -5.97 -0.10
N LYS A 60 14.25 -6.73 0.97
CA LYS A 60 14.56 -8.15 1.03
C LYS A 60 13.30 -8.96 1.27
N PHE A 61 13.12 -9.99 0.46
CA PHE A 61 12.13 -11.02 0.67
C PHE A 61 12.85 -12.29 1.09
N SER A 62 12.53 -12.80 2.26
CA SER A 62 13.13 -14.03 2.78
C SER A 62 12.05 -15.09 3.04
N SER A 63 12.40 -16.33 2.79
CA SER A 63 11.55 -17.48 3.09
C SER A 63 12.42 -18.61 3.62
N THR A 64 11.93 -19.31 4.61
CA THR A 64 12.58 -20.52 5.12
C THR A 64 12.06 -21.72 4.35
N LEU A 65 12.94 -22.35 3.59
CA LEU A 65 12.67 -23.59 2.85
C LEU A 65 13.49 -24.71 3.46
N SER A 66 12.82 -25.68 4.10
CA SER A 66 13.48 -26.69 4.94
C SER A 66 14.33 -26.01 6.01
N ASP A 67 15.64 -26.20 6.03
CA ASP A 67 16.56 -25.62 7.02
C ASP A 67 17.34 -24.42 6.50
N LYS A 68 16.97 -23.87 5.33
CA LYS A 68 17.70 -22.77 4.70
C LYS A 68 16.82 -21.55 4.51
N VAL A 69 17.38 -20.40 4.83
CA VAL A 69 16.79 -19.09 4.51
C VAL A 69 17.21 -18.70 3.10
N VAL A 70 16.24 -18.49 2.22
CA VAL A 70 16.48 -17.97 0.88
C VAL A 70 16.02 -16.53 0.85
N THR A 71 16.87 -15.65 0.31
CA THR A 71 16.59 -14.20 0.22
C THR A 71 16.61 -13.75 -1.23
N PHE A 72 15.60 -12.94 -1.58
CA PHE A 72 15.45 -12.37 -2.91
C PHE A 72 15.52 -10.85 -2.85
N SER A 73 16.20 -10.26 -3.82
CA SER A 73 16.30 -8.80 -4.01
C SER A 73 15.09 -8.25 -4.77
N LYS A 74 14.91 -6.92 -4.75
CA LYS A 74 13.85 -6.24 -5.49
C LYS A 74 13.76 -6.67 -6.97
N PRO A 75 14.85 -6.69 -7.76
CA PRO A 75 14.76 -7.12 -9.16
C PRO A 75 14.23 -8.55 -9.34
N ALA A 76 14.63 -9.47 -8.45
CA ALA A 76 14.16 -10.85 -8.49
C ALA A 76 12.66 -10.94 -8.15
N ILE A 77 12.20 -10.20 -7.15
CA ILE A 77 10.78 -10.15 -6.77
C ILE A 77 9.94 -9.52 -7.87
N VAL A 78 10.34 -8.37 -8.41
CA VAL A 78 9.61 -7.70 -9.50
C VAL A 78 9.48 -8.61 -10.73
N ARG A 79 10.50 -9.42 -11.00
CA ARG A 79 10.44 -10.41 -12.07
C ARG A 79 9.43 -11.51 -11.76
N SER A 80 9.44 -12.05 -10.56
CA SER A 80 8.52 -13.11 -10.16
C SER A 80 7.06 -12.65 -10.04
N LEU A 81 6.82 -11.38 -9.77
CA LEU A 81 5.45 -10.82 -9.76
C LEU A 81 4.76 -10.94 -11.12
N LYS A 82 5.52 -10.89 -12.22
CA LYS A 82 4.95 -11.06 -13.56
C LYS A 82 4.33 -12.44 -13.78
N ASP A 83 4.83 -13.46 -13.08
CA ASP A 83 4.31 -14.83 -13.17
C ASP A 83 2.95 -14.96 -12.48
N ILE A 84 2.61 -14.05 -11.58
CA ILE A 84 1.32 -14.03 -10.85
C ILE A 84 0.39 -12.89 -11.30
N GLU A 85 0.79 -12.11 -12.30
CA GLU A 85 -0.03 -11.02 -12.82
C GLU A 85 -1.39 -11.51 -13.29
N ASN A 86 -2.45 -10.88 -12.75
CA ASN A 86 -3.86 -11.26 -13.00
C ASN A 86 -4.24 -12.69 -12.56
N VAL A 87 -3.42 -13.33 -11.74
CA VAL A 87 -3.73 -14.65 -11.18
C VAL A 87 -4.33 -14.49 -9.79
N LYS A 88 -5.62 -14.82 -9.68
CA LYS A 88 -6.31 -14.81 -8.38
C LYS A 88 -5.98 -16.06 -7.59
N GLN A 89 -5.50 -15.89 -6.36
CA GLN A 89 -5.24 -16.97 -5.42
C GLN A 89 -6.52 -17.43 -4.73
N ASN A 90 -6.67 -18.73 -4.48
CA ASN A 90 -7.79 -19.27 -3.71
C ASN A 90 -7.43 -19.28 -2.21
N CYS A 91 -7.44 -18.11 -1.61
CA CYS A 91 -7.14 -17.93 -0.19
C CYS A 91 -8.00 -16.83 0.44
N VAL A 92 -8.07 -16.83 1.76
CA VAL A 92 -8.63 -15.75 2.56
C VAL A 92 -7.49 -15.00 3.19
N SER A 93 -7.36 -13.71 2.90
CA SER A 93 -6.32 -12.85 3.46
C SER A 93 -6.83 -11.99 4.60
N SER A 94 -5.95 -11.73 5.55
CA SER A 94 -6.17 -10.78 6.65
C SER A 94 -4.84 -10.20 7.08
N TYR A 95 -4.84 -9.05 7.76
CA TYR A 95 -3.62 -8.50 8.34
C TYR A 95 -3.84 -7.94 9.73
N LYS A 96 -2.76 -7.88 10.49
CA LYS A 96 -2.70 -7.29 11.82
C LYS A 96 -1.45 -6.43 11.94
N ILE A 97 -1.62 -5.20 12.40
CA ILE A 97 -0.51 -4.34 12.79
C ILE A 97 0.00 -4.82 14.14
N LEU A 98 1.23 -5.31 14.19
CA LEU A 98 1.86 -5.80 15.41
C LEU A 98 2.51 -4.65 16.18
N GLU A 99 3.12 -3.71 15.45
CA GLU A 99 3.79 -2.56 16.00
C GLU A 99 3.75 -1.41 14.98
N GLN A 100 3.56 -0.19 15.46
CA GLN A 100 3.58 1.00 14.61
C GLN A 100 4.01 2.22 15.43
N ASN A 101 4.87 3.02 14.81
CA ASN A 101 5.19 4.38 15.25
C ASN A 101 5.21 5.32 14.02
N GLN A 102 5.70 6.55 14.20
CA GLN A 102 5.70 7.54 13.12
C GLN A 102 6.63 7.19 11.94
N VAL A 103 7.65 6.38 12.18
CA VAL A 103 8.71 6.10 11.20
C VAL A 103 8.73 4.64 10.74
N GLN A 104 8.15 3.70 11.51
CA GLN A 104 8.24 2.28 11.23
C GLN A 104 6.96 1.54 11.61
N ALA A 105 6.68 0.45 10.89
CA ALA A 105 5.59 -0.46 11.22
C ALA A 105 6.00 -1.92 10.95
N LEU A 106 5.49 -2.82 11.78
CA LEU A 106 5.58 -4.26 11.61
C LEU A 106 4.18 -4.84 11.46
N ILE A 107 3.93 -5.50 10.34
CA ILE A 107 2.60 -6.01 9.98
C ILE A 107 2.69 -7.51 9.73
N LYS A 108 1.73 -8.25 10.28
CA LYS A 108 1.52 -9.67 9.97
C LYS A 108 0.39 -9.80 8.97
N VAL A 109 0.68 -10.33 7.78
CA VAL A 109 -0.31 -10.70 6.76
C VAL A 109 -0.45 -12.20 6.74
N SER A 110 -1.67 -12.70 6.81
CA SER A 110 -2.00 -14.12 6.76
C SER A 110 -2.83 -14.40 5.51
N MET A 111 -2.43 -15.40 4.73
CA MET A 111 -3.14 -15.91 3.57
C MET A 111 -3.47 -17.37 3.83
N LYS A 112 -4.74 -17.64 4.13
CA LYS A 112 -5.22 -18.99 4.46
C LYS A 112 -5.72 -19.68 3.20
N TYR A 113 -5.00 -20.70 2.79
CA TYR A 113 -5.37 -21.65 1.74
C TYR A 113 -6.10 -22.86 2.34
N LYS A 114 -6.54 -23.77 1.49
CA LYS A 114 -7.24 -24.98 1.94
C LYS A 114 -6.40 -25.83 2.91
N ASP A 115 -5.12 -26.06 2.57
CA ASP A 115 -4.27 -27.03 3.25
C ASP A 115 -3.12 -26.39 4.07
N PHE A 116 -2.90 -25.10 3.95
CA PHE A 116 -1.85 -24.37 4.67
C PHE A 116 -2.17 -22.89 4.84
N THR A 117 -1.44 -22.24 5.71
CA THR A 117 -1.47 -20.78 5.85
C THR A 117 -0.09 -20.20 5.56
N LYS A 118 0.00 -19.27 4.62
CA LYS A 118 1.19 -18.46 4.40
C LYS A 118 1.12 -17.23 5.28
N VAL A 119 2.15 -16.99 6.06
CA VAL A 119 2.28 -15.82 6.92
C VAL A 119 3.45 -14.98 6.46
N ASN A 120 3.21 -13.70 6.20
CA ASN A 120 4.24 -12.73 5.87
C ASN A 120 4.35 -11.70 7.00
N TYR A 121 5.56 -11.52 7.51
CA TYR A 121 5.90 -10.41 8.39
C TYR A 121 6.53 -9.31 7.54
N ILE A 122 5.87 -8.17 7.48
CA ILE A 122 6.24 -7.04 6.62
C ILE A 122 6.76 -5.93 7.52
N THR A 123 8.00 -5.52 7.28
CA THR A 123 8.55 -4.30 7.88
C THR A 123 8.40 -3.16 6.88
N MET A 124 7.89 -2.04 7.35
CA MET A 124 7.70 -0.83 6.55
C MET A 124 8.34 0.36 7.23
N GLU A 125 8.84 1.29 6.43
CA GLU A 125 9.40 2.57 6.88
C GLU A 125 8.69 3.73 6.20
N ASN A 126 8.41 4.78 6.99
CA ASN A 126 7.85 6.03 6.49
C ASN A 126 8.99 6.95 6.05
N THR A 127 9.07 7.18 4.76
CA THR A 127 10.11 7.98 4.11
C THR A 127 9.54 9.30 3.58
N SER A 128 10.39 10.17 3.08
CA SER A 128 9.96 11.39 2.35
C SER A 128 9.09 11.08 1.14
N ASP A 129 9.19 9.86 0.58
CA ASP A 129 8.38 9.38 -0.54
C ASP A 129 7.15 8.57 -0.11
N GLY A 130 6.86 8.51 1.19
CA GLY A 130 5.78 7.75 1.79
C GLY A 130 6.24 6.42 2.40
N TRP A 131 5.29 5.57 2.71
CA TRP A 131 5.56 4.26 3.27
C TRP A 131 6.17 3.33 2.25
N LYS A 132 7.30 2.72 2.62
CA LYS A 132 8.03 1.73 1.80
C LYS A 132 8.12 0.41 2.54
N ILE A 133 7.98 -0.68 1.80
CA ILE A 133 8.23 -2.03 2.30
C ILE A 133 9.74 -2.29 2.22
N THR A 134 10.37 -2.51 3.36
CA THR A 134 11.83 -2.73 3.47
C THR A 134 12.21 -4.18 3.69
N ASN A 135 11.31 -4.98 4.25
CA ASN A 135 11.53 -6.41 4.43
C ASN A 135 10.22 -7.20 4.45
N VAL A 136 10.23 -8.38 3.86
CA VAL A 136 9.15 -9.36 3.93
C VAL A 136 9.76 -10.71 4.30
N SER A 137 9.33 -11.27 5.42
CA SER A 137 9.71 -12.61 5.84
C SER A 137 8.51 -13.54 5.78
N SER A 138 8.61 -14.62 5.01
CA SER A 138 7.53 -15.56 4.77
C SER A 138 7.74 -16.87 5.50
N SER A 139 6.68 -17.39 6.10
CA SER A 139 6.61 -18.73 6.68
C SER A 139 5.32 -19.45 6.26
N TYR A 140 5.33 -20.76 6.36
CA TYR A 140 4.20 -21.62 6.01
C TYR A 140 3.87 -22.52 7.21
N ASN A 141 2.59 -22.57 7.58
CA ASN A 141 2.05 -23.36 8.70
C ASN A 141 0.95 -24.31 8.21
#